data_5cbe71f99a458b7b2ef250540f8ff27f
#
_entry.id   5cbe71f99a458b7b2ef250540f8ff27f
#
_cell.length_a   1.000
_cell.length_b   1.000
_cell.length_c   1.000
_cell.angle_alpha   90.00
_cell.angle_beta   90.00
_cell.angle_gamma   90.00
#
_symmetry.space_group_name_H-M   'P 1'
#
loop_
_entity.id
_entity.type
_entity.pdbx_description
1 polymer ?
#
loop_
_entity_poly.entity_id
_entity_poly.type
_entity_poly.pdbx_seq_one_letter_code
_entity_poly.pdbx_strand_id
1 'polypeptide(L)'
;MRWKCTCAYDGTDYFGWQSQPNHNTIQDAIEAQLLRVFKHPVRIHGGGRTDAGVHAHGQVFHFDADWNYGADKLRLAINVCLAPTIRILKVEPVKADFHARYSAHWKCYHYHFQCQPLDPFAVRYRWQIPQIAIDRMQATAQLLVGTHDFRSFGNKIMPKENTTKTIRSADIIPQDDHFVFSVIGSGYLYHMVRIMMGVLVASSRHNLSMVEQLLKGETLPVPIVPAPPQGLFLEWIDYNTH
;
A
#
# COMPACT_ATOMS: atom_id res chain seq x y z
N MET A 1 -8.53 -19.92 17.51
CA MET A 1 -7.38 -20.14 16.58
C MET A 1 -7.09 -18.85 15.84
N ARG A 2 -5.81 -18.48 15.59
CA ARG A 2 -5.44 -17.29 14.81
C ARG A 2 -5.30 -17.63 13.32
N TRP A 3 -5.96 -16.83 12.51
CA TRP A 3 -5.96 -16.94 11.04
C TRP A 3 -5.26 -15.76 10.41
N LYS A 4 -4.33 -16.02 9.49
CA LYS A 4 -3.72 -15.04 8.60
C LYS A 4 -4.39 -15.16 7.22
N CYS A 5 -4.82 -14.04 6.69
CA CYS A 5 -5.44 -13.96 5.36
C CYS A 5 -4.65 -13.01 4.47
N THR A 6 -4.48 -13.41 3.21
CA THR A 6 -4.02 -12.51 2.15
C THR A 6 -5.22 -12.16 1.28
N CYS A 7 -5.41 -10.88 0.97
CA CYS A 7 -6.51 -10.41 0.12
C CYS A 7 -6.03 -9.41 -0.94
N ALA A 8 -6.75 -9.39 -2.06
CA ALA A 8 -6.64 -8.37 -3.09
C ALA A 8 -7.93 -7.53 -3.12
N TYR A 9 -7.81 -6.27 -3.51
CA TYR A 9 -8.97 -5.41 -3.72
C TYR A 9 -8.71 -4.25 -4.70
N ASP A 10 -9.75 -3.91 -5.44
CA ASP A 10 -9.89 -2.61 -6.10
C ASP A 10 -10.41 -1.59 -5.09
N GLY A 11 -9.58 -0.63 -4.73
CA GLY A 11 -9.89 0.37 -3.72
C GLY A 11 -10.69 1.58 -4.21
N THR A 12 -11.00 1.65 -5.52
CA THR A 12 -11.60 2.83 -6.18
C THR A 12 -12.82 3.37 -5.44
N ASP A 13 -13.74 2.49 -5.06
CA ASP A 13 -15.02 2.85 -4.49
C ASP A 13 -15.02 2.80 -2.94
N TYR A 14 -13.83 2.68 -2.30
CA TYR A 14 -13.68 2.57 -0.86
C TYR A 14 -12.91 3.74 -0.24
N PHE A 15 -13.25 4.09 0.98
CA PHE A 15 -12.53 5.09 1.79
C PHE A 15 -11.25 4.51 2.45
N GLY A 16 -10.55 3.61 1.73
CA GLY A 16 -9.33 2.94 2.14
C GLY A 16 -9.57 1.69 2.98
N TRP A 17 -8.49 1.23 3.62
CA TRP A 17 -8.51 0.00 4.40
C TRP A 17 -9.25 0.14 5.73
N GLN A 18 -8.86 1.12 6.54
CA GLN A 18 -9.21 1.22 7.96
C GLN A 18 -10.68 1.62 8.16
N SER A 19 -11.41 0.87 8.99
CA SER A 19 -12.78 1.17 9.43
C SER A 19 -12.93 2.62 9.91
N GLN A 20 -14.01 3.28 9.45
CA GLN A 20 -14.35 4.67 9.70
C GLN A 20 -15.86 4.79 9.99
N PRO A 21 -16.32 5.90 10.59
CA PRO A 21 -17.74 6.05 10.94
C PRO A 21 -18.73 5.93 9.78
N ASN A 22 -18.31 6.19 8.54
CA ASN A 22 -19.13 6.05 7.34
C ASN A 22 -19.22 4.61 6.79
N HIS A 23 -18.49 3.65 7.38
CA HIS A 23 -18.55 2.22 7.08
C HIS A 23 -18.37 1.81 5.61
N ASN A 24 -17.70 2.62 4.78
CA ASN A 24 -17.40 2.27 3.40
C ASN A 24 -15.90 1.98 3.23
N THR A 25 -15.37 1.01 3.98
CA THR A 25 -13.97 0.63 3.92
C THR A 25 -13.80 -0.86 3.63
N ILE A 26 -12.60 -1.25 3.18
CA ILE A 26 -12.28 -2.67 2.92
C ILE A 26 -12.42 -3.49 4.21
N GLN A 27 -11.97 -2.95 5.35
CA GLN A 27 -12.09 -3.60 6.65
C GLN A 27 -13.55 -3.85 7.03
N ASP A 28 -14.44 -2.86 6.89
CA ASP A 28 -15.86 -3.00 7.23
C ASP A 28 -16.55 -4.04 6.34
N ALA A 29 -16.23 -4.07 5.03
CA ALA A 29 -16.77 -5.06 4.12
C ALA A 29 -16.36 -6.50 4.50
N ILE A 30 -15.08 -6.71 4.87
CA ILE A 30 -14.60 -8.02 5.31
C ILE A 30 -15.21 -8.41 6.67
N GLU A 31 -15.25 -7.49 7.65
CA GLU A 31 -15.82 -7.75 8.98
C GLU A 31 -17.32 -8.07 8.91
N ALA A 32 -18.07 -7.38 8.03
CA ALA A 32 -19.48 -7.69 7.79
C ALA A 32 -19.67 -9.12 7.23
N GLN A 33 -18.75 -9.58 6.37
CA GLN A 33 -18.80 -10.95 5.87
C GLN A 33 -18.38 -11.97 6.93
N LEU A 34 -17.40 -11.68 7.76
CA LEU A 34 -17.01 -12.54 8.88
C LEU A 34 -18.16 -12.69 9.89
N LEU A 35 -18.92 -11.63 10.17
CA LEU A 35 -20.13 -11.69 10.98
C LEU A 35 -21.15 -12.68 10.42
N ARG A 36 -21.32 -12.75 9.10
CA ARG A 36 -22.23 -13.73 8.47
C ARG A 36 -21.72 -15.16 8.61
N VAL A 37 -20.40 -15.37 8.51
CA VAL A 37 -19.75 -16.69 8.63
C VAL A 37 -19.78 -17.20 10.07
N PHE A 38 -19.36 -16.38 11.02
CA PHE A 38 -19.17 -16.79 12.42
C PHE A 38 -20.38 -16.53 13.31
N LYS A 39 -21.39 -15.75 12.85
CA LYS A 39 -22.59 -15.35 13.60
C LYS A 39 -22.31 -14.47 14.83
N HIS A 40 -21.12 -13.96 14.98
CA HIS A 40 -20.71 -12.97 15.97
C HIS A 40 -19.68 -12.03 15.36
N PRO A 41 -19.50 -10.81 15.90
CA PRO A 41 -18.50 -9.87 15.42
C PRO A 41 -17.08 -10.45 15.53
N VAL A 42 -16.31 -10.35 14.44
CA VAL A 42 -14.91 -10.73 14.38
C VAL A 42 -14.11 -9.53 13.89
N ARG A 43 -13.20 -9.02 14.73
CA ARG A 43 -12.35 -7.89 14.40
C ARG A 43 -11.11 -8.34 13.64
N ILE A 44 -10.79 -7.66 12.53
CA ILE A 44 -9.57 -7.93 11.77
C ILE A 44 -8.50 -6.86 12.02
N HIS A 45 -7.23 -7.27 11.92
CA HIS A 45 -6.07 -6.41 12.07
C HIS A 45 -5.21 -6.46 10.81
N GLY A 46 -5.18 -5.36 10.05
CA GLY A 46 -4.44 -5.27 8.78
C GLY A 46 -2.93 -5.11 8.95
N GLY A 47 -2.17 -5.61 7.99
CA GLY A 47 -0.71 -5.49 7.92
C GLY A 47 -0.22 -4.09 7.53
N GLY A 48 -1.03 -3.35 6.76
CA GLY A 48 -0.79 -1.96 6.40
C GLY A 48 -2.11 -1.24 6.17
N ARG A 49 -2.13 0.08 6.37
CA ARG A 49 -3.25 0.91 5.94
C ARG A 49 -3.01 1.35 4.50
N THR A 50 -4.05 1.34 3.68
CA THR A 50 -4.09 1.99 2.38
C THR A 50 -5.09 3.13 2.42
N ASP A 51 -4.80 4.21 1.70
CA ASP A 51 -5.66 5.39 1.61
C ASP A 51 -6.90 5.11 0.76
N ALA A 52 -7.87 6.02 0.78
CA ALA A 52 -9.01 6.00 -0.13
C ALA A 52 -8.54 5.93 -1.59
N GLY A 53 -9.13 5.04 -2.39
CA GLY A 53 -8.79 4.84 -3.80
C GLY A 53 -7.50 4.06 -4.07
N VAL A 54 -6.77 3.61 -3.04
CA VAL A 54 -5.56 2.79 -3.19
C VAL A 54 -5.92 1.32 -3.23
N HIS A 55 -5.29 0.56 -4.12
CA HIS A 55 -5.53 -0.86 -4.37
C HIS A 55 -4.57 -1.77 -3.59
N ALA A 56 -4.84 -3.07 -3.62
CA ALA A 56 -3.88 -4.08 -3.15
C ALA A 56 -4.00 -5.38 -3.94
N HIS A 57 -2.86 -5.98 -4.28
CA HIS A 57 -2.76 -7.36 -4.74
C HIS A 57 -2.47 -8.33 -3.59
N GLY A 58 -1.82 -7.87 -2.51
CA GLY A 58 -1.38 -8.73 -1.41
C GLY A 58 -1.46 -8.10 -0.02
N GLN A 59 -2.59 -7.45 0.31
CA GLN A 59 -2.85 -7.02 1.70
C GLN A 59 -2.98 -8.24 2.60
N VAL A 60 -2.41 -8.16 3.79
CA VAL A 60 -2.50 -9.22 4.81
C VAL A 60 -3.25 -8.70 6.03
N PHE A 61 -4.12 -9.52 6.58
CA PHE A 61 -4.75 -9.30 7.88
C PHE A 61 -4.81 -10.59 8.70
N HIS A 62 -5.01 -10.45 10.00
CA HIS A 62 -5.27 -11.58 10.88
C HIS A 62 -6.50 -11.34 11.75
N PHE A 63 -7.07 -12.42 12.23
CA PHE A 63 -8.15 -12.43 13.21
C PHE A 63 -8.14 -13.72 14.04
N ASP A 64 -8.85 -13.72 15.14
CA ASP A 64 -9.04 -14.88 16.00
C ASP A 64 -10.50 -15.36 15.89
N ALA A 65 -10.69 -16.62 15.51
CA ALA A 65 -12.00 -17.26 15.48
C ALA A 65 -11.87 -18.79 15.46
N ASP A 66 -12.87 -19.49 15.94
CA ASP A 66 -12.94 -20.95 15.90
C ASP A 66 -13.56 -21.41 14.57
N TRP A 67 -12.82 -22.28 13.88
CA TRP A 67 -13.24 -22.85 12.61
C TRP A 67 -12.66 -24.25 12.44
N ASN A 68 -13.52 -25.26 12.25
CA ASN A 68 -13.12 -26.67 12.27
C ASN A 68 -13.10 -27.33 10.88
N TYR A 69 -13.40 -26.59 9.81
CA TYR A 69 -13.57 -27.13 8.47
C TYR A 69 -12.36 -26.93 7.52
N GLY A 70 -11.24 -26.44 8.06
CA GLY A 70 -10.01 -26.20 7.30
C GLY A 70 -9.95 -24.84 6.58
N ALA A 71 -8.74 -24.43 6.21
CA ALA A 71 -8.45 -23.09 5.67
C ALA A 71 -9.14 -22.81 4.33
N ASP A 72 -9.18 -23.77 3.41
CA ASP A 72 -9.81 -23.61 2.09
C ASP A 72 -11.32 -23.40 2.19
N LYS A 73 -12.01 -24.15 3.06
CA LYS A 73 -13.45 -23.93 3.30
C LYS A 73 -13.71 -22.57 3.94
N LEU A 74 -12.83 -22.10 4.84
CA LEU A 74 -12.92 -20.75 5.41
C LEU A 74 -12.75 -19.68 4.33
N ARG A 75 -11.75 -19.81 3.47
CA ARG A 75 -11.53 -18.92 2.33
C ARG A 75 -12.75 -18.84 1.41
N LEU A 76 -13.34 -19.99 1.08
CA LEU A 76 -14.55 -20.04 0.27
C LEU A 76 -15.73 -19.37 0.97
N ALA A 77 -15.97 -19.68 2.25
CA ALA A 77 -17.06 -19.10 3.03
C ALA A 77 -16.95 -17.55 3.13
N ILE A 78 -15.75 -17.01 3.32
CA ILE A 78 -15.56 -15.56 3.34
C ILE A 78 -15.84 -14.96 1.96
N ASN A 79 -15.41 -15.62 0.87
CA ASN A 79 -15.56 -15.08 -0.49
C ASN A 79 -16.99 -15.11 -1.04
N VAL A 80 -17.90 -15.92 -0.49
CA VAL A 80 -19.25 -16.15 -1.06
C VAL A 80 -20.06 -14.85 -1.23
N CYS A 81 -19.97 -13.91 -0.26
CA CYS A 81 -20.75 -12.69 -0.28
C CYS A 81 -19.88 -11.41 -0.26
N LEU A 82 -18.58 -11.52 -0.49
CA LEU A 82 -17.76 -10.33 -0.71
C LEU A 82 -18.09 -9.73 -2.08
N ALA A 83 -18.03 -8.41 -2.17
CA ALA A 83 -18.10 -7.72 -3.45
C ALA A 83 -17.03 -8.24 -4.40
N PRO A 84 -17.27 -8.28 -5.73
CA PRO A 84 -16.28 -8.74 -6.71
C PRO A 84 -14.95 -7.99 -6.66
N THR A 85 -14.99 -6.77 -6.13
CA THR A 85 -13.83 -5.88 -5.92
C THR A 85 -12.95 -6.25 -4.73
N ILE A 86 -13.35 -7.24 -3.91
CA ILE A 86 -12.55 -7.76 -2.78
C ILE A 86 -12.47 -9.29 -2.88
N ARG A 87 -11.26 -9.86 -2.80
CA ARG A 87 -11.05 -11.30 -2.85
C ARG A 87 -10.05 -11.76 -1.80
N ILE A 88 -10.45 -12.73 -0.98
CA ILE A 88 -9.51 -13.47 -0.12
C ILE A 88 -8.78 -14.50 -0.98
N LEU A 89 -7.47 -14.35 -1.10
CA LEU A 89 -6.60 -15.19 -1.93
C LEU A 89 -6.11 -16.42 -1.17
N LYS A 90 -5.72 -16.22 0.11
CA LYS A 90 -5.15 -17.26 0.96
C LYS A 90 -5.65 -17.11 2.39
N VAL A 91 -5.86 -18.24 3.05
CA VAL A 91 -6.13 -18.33 4.50
C VAL A 91 -5.22 -19.41 5.05
N GLU A 92 -4.54 -19.13 6.15
CA GLU A 92 -3.66 -20.08 6.81
C GLU A 92 -3.69 -19.90 8.34
N PRO A 93 -3.63 -20.99 9.12
CA PRO A 93 -3.49 -20.90 10.56
C PRO A 93 -2.07 -20.42 10.90
N VAL A 94 -1.96 -19.57 11.91
CA VAL A 94 -0.67 -19.05 12.38
C VAL A 94 -0.57 -19.13 13.90
N LYS A 95 0.64 -18.95 14.42
CA LYS A 95 0.89 -18.90 15.88
C LYS A 95 0.12 -17.72 16.50
N ALA A 96 -0.23 -17.86 17.77
CA ALA A 96 -1.01 -16.85 18.50
C ALA A 96 -0.27 -15.50 18.67
N ASP A 97 1.05 -15.49 18.59
CA ASP A 97 1.90 -14.29 18.66
C ASP A 97 2.02 -13.55 17.32
N PHE A 98 1.59 -14.15 16.19
CA PHE A 98 1.62 -13.49 14.89
C PHE A 98 0.73 -12.25 14.89
N HIS A 99 1.26 -11.14 14.41
CA HIS A 99 0.51 -9.91 14.22
C HIS A 99 0.77 -9.33 12.82
N ALA A 100 -0.26 -9.22 11.98
CA ALA A 100 -0.12 -8.80 10.57
C ALA A 100 0.70 -7.51 10.36
N ARG A 101 0.62 -6.54 11.29
CA ARG A 101 1.38 -5.29 11.19
C ARG A 101 2.78 -5.38 11.80
N TYR A 102 2.90 -5.99 12.98
CA TYR A 102 4.14 -5.93 13.77
C TYR A 102 5.12 -7.06 13.43
N SER A 103 4.63 -8.18 12.90
CA SER A 103 5.47 -9.27 12.40
C SER A 103 5.95 -9.06 10.96
N ALA A 104 5.53 -7.97 10.28
CA ALA A 104 5.95 -7.68 8.92
C ALA A 104 7.38 -7.13 8.90
N HIS A 105 8.23 -7.68 8.03
CA HIS A 105 9.59 -7.23 7.79
C HIS A 105 9.67 -6.24 6.63
N TRP A 106 9.05 -6.57 5.51
CA TRP A 106 9.08 -5.76 4.30
C TRP A 106 7.69 -5.62 3.69
N LYS A 107 7.49 -4.50 2.99
CA LYS A 107 6.28 -4.22 2.19
C LYS A 107 6.69 -3.66 0.87
N CYS A 108 6.07 -4.17 -0.19
CA CYS A 108 6.26 -3.68 -1.55
C CYS A 108 5.04 -2.89 -1.99
N TYR A 109 5.29 -1.73 -2.56
CA TYR A 109 4.29 -0.94 -3.26
C TYR A 109 4.70 -0.70 -4.70
N HIS A 110 3.72 -0.76 -5.59
CA HIS A 110 3.85 -0.36 -6.99
C HIS A 110 3.00 0.87 -7.25
N TYR A 111 3.57 1.84 -7.94
CA TYR A 111 2.82 3.00 -8.42
C TYR A 111 2.85 3.01 -9.94
N HIS A 112 1.68 2.78 -10.57
CA HIS A 112 1.52 2.67 -12.02
C HIS A 112 1.28 4.06 -12.64
N PHE A 113 2.03 4.40 -13.68
CA PHE A 113 1.90 5.66 -14.39
C PHE A 113 2.30 5.54 -15.86
N GLN A 114 1.85 6.47 -16.70
CA GLN A 114 2.21 6.52 -18.13
C GLN A 114 2.29 7.96 -18.63
N CYS A 115 3.06 8.16 -19.73
CA CYS A 115 3.22 9.48 -20.36
C CYS A 115 2.14 9.76 -21.41
N GLN A 116 1.66 8.74 -22.08
CA GLN A 116 0.63 8.82 -23.11
C GLN A 116 -0.77 9.01 -22.49
N PRO A 117 -1.76 9.49 -23.27
CA PRO A 117 -3.14 9.56 -22.80
C PRO A 117 -3.63 8.21 -22.27
N LEU A 118 -4.39 8.26 -21.17
CA LEU A 118 -4.98 7.06 -20.56
C LEU A 118 -6.16 6.56 -21.39
N ASP A 119 -6.20 5.25 -21.58
CA ASP A 119 -7.42 4.53 -21.96
C ASP A 119 -8.46 4.64 -20.82
N PRO A 120 -9.78 4.77 -21.14
CA PRO A 120 -10.83 4.84 -20.12
C PRO A 120 -10.83 3.69 -19.11
N PHE A 121 -10.36 2.49 -19.47
CA PHE A 121 -10.24 1.35 -18.56
C PHE A 121 -9.00 1.42 -17.67
N ALA A 122 -7.99 2.22 -18.04
CA ALA A 122 -6.77 2.41 -17.26
C ALA A 122 -6.85 3.57 -16.25
N VAL A 123 -7.81 4.49 -16.38
CA VAL A 123 -7.90 5.71 -15.54
C VAL A 123 -8.04 5.41 -14.04
N ARG A 124 -8.58 4.23 -13.68
CA ARG A 124 -8.76 3.80 -12.29
C ARG A 124 -7.50 3.19 -11.67
N TYR A 125 -6.46 2.92 -12.50
CA TYR A 125 -5.32 2.10 -12.09
C TYR A 125 -3.97 2.72 -12.42
N ARG A 126 -3.97 3.90 -13.09
CA ARG A 126 -2.75 4.56 -13.52
C ARG A 126 -2.87 6.07 -13.40
N TRP A 127 -1.73 6.72 -13.24
CA TRP A 127 -1.62 8.17 -13.32
C TRP A 127 -1.03 8.60 -14.67
N GLN A 128 -1.68 9.50 -15.39
CA GLN A 128 -1.12 10.13 -16.58
C GLN A 128 -0.21 11.28 -16.18
N ILE A 129 1.04 11.25 -16.61
CA ILE A 129 2.05 12.26 -16.32
C ILE A 129 2.73 12.64 -17.63
N PRO A 130 2.26 13.67 -18.33
CA PRO A 130 2.92 14.10 -19.57
C PRO A 130 4.29 14.70 -19.29
N GLN A 131 5.24 14.50 -20.20
CA GLN A 131 6.55 15.14 -20.23
C GLN A 131 7.39 14.91 -18.95
N ILE A 132 7.83 13.68 -18.73
CA ILE A 132 8.76 13.31 -17.67
C ILE A 132 10.03 12.69 -18.25
N ALA A 133 11.17 12.90 -17.56
CA ALA A 133 12.45 12.27 -17.87
C ALA A 133 12.60 11.01 -17.00
N ILE A 134 12.35 9.83 -17.59
CA ILE A 134 12.38 8.54 -16.88
C ILE A 134 13.75 8.27 -16.25
N ASP A 135 14.85 8.53 -16.97
CA ASP A 135 16.22 8.33 -16.45
C ASP A 135 16.49 9.19 -15.21
N ARG A 136 15.98 10.42 -15.18
CA ARG A 136 16.06 11.29 -14.00
C ARG A 136 15.22 10.77 -12.85
N MET A 137 14.01 10.24 -13.13
CA MET A 137 13.20 9.60 -12.11
C MET A 137 13.90 8.39 -11.49
N GLN A 138 14.52 7.54 -12.31
CA GLN A 138 15.29 6.39 -11.83
C GLN A 138 16.48 6.84 -10.95
N ALA A 139 17.27 7.80 -11.42
CA ALA A 139 18.38 8.35 -10.63
C ALA A 139 17.91 8.93 -9.29
N THR A 140 16.77 9.64 -9.29
CA THR A 140 16.18 10.21 -8.08
C THR A 140 15.63 9.12 -7.14
N ALA A 141 15.02 8.06 -7.69
CA ALA A 141 14.49 6.94 -6.89
C ALA A 141 15.60 6.23 -6.11
N GLN A 142 16.79 6.07 -6.70
CA GLN A 142 17.93 5.46 -6.02
C GLN A 142 18.40 6.23 -4.78
N LEU A 143 18.19 7.54 -4.72
CA LEU A 143 18.51 8.35 -3.54
C LEU A 143 17.61 8.04 -2.32
N LEU A 144 16.48 7.40 -2.53
CA LEU A 144 15.59 6.96 -1.44
C LEU A 144 16.09 5.69 -0.74
N VAL A 145 16.98 4.92 -1.40
CA VAL A 145 17.49 3.64 -0.88
C VAL A 145 18.39 3.88 0.33
N GLY A 146 18.18 3.11 1.39
CA GLY A 146 18.92 3.25 2.64
C GLY A 146 18.00 3.46 3.84
N THR A 147 18.62 3.76 4.98
CA THR A 147 17.91 4.07 6.24
C THR A 147 17.98 5.58 6.48
N HIS A 148 16.81 6.24 6.43
CA HIS A 148 16.72 7.68 6.51
C HIS A 148 15.56 8.10 7.43
N ASP A 149 15.60 9.35 7.90
CA ASP A 149 14.40 9.99 8.47
C ASP A 149 13.50 10.50 7.34
N PHE A 150 12.39 9.81 7.12
CA PHE A 150 11.40 10.14 6.09
C PHE A 150 10.30 11.10 6.57
N ARG A 151 10.54 11.87 7.61
CA ARG A 151 9.54 12.83 8.17
C ARG A 151 8.98 13.75 7.10
N SER A 152 9.84 14.30 6.23
CA SER A 152 9.43 15.19 5.13
C SER A 152 8.62 14.50 4.03
N PHE A 153 8.58 13.17 4.01
CA PHE A 153 7.77 12.36 3.10
C PHE A 153 6.46 11.88 3.73
N GLY A 154 6.12 12.31 4.94
CA GLY A 154 4.91 11.90 5.65
C GLY A 154 3.96 13.06 5.91
N ASN A 155 2.65 12.77 5.90
CA ASN A 155 1.62 13.70 6.34
C ASN A 155 1.09 13.28 7.73
N LYS A 156 0.64 14.27 8.54
CA LYS A 156 0.00 14.02 9.84
C LYS A 156 0.81 13.07 10.74
N ILE A 157 2.11 13.33 10.86
CA ILE A 157 3.00 12.52 11.70
C ILE A 157 2.58 12.68 13.15
N MET A 158 2.33 11.57 13.83
CA MET A 158 1.94 11.57 15.23
C MET A 158 3.16 11.83 16.13
N PRO A 159 2.98 12.53 17.26
CA PRO A 159 4.03 12.62 18.28
C PRO A 159 4.48 11.18 18.66
N LYS A 160 5.79 10.94 18.73
CA LYS A 160 6.41 9.63 18.98
C LYS A 160 6.34 8.60 17.83
N GLU A 161 5.82 8.95 16.65
CA GLU A 161 5.89 8.09 15.49
C GLU A 161 7.36 7.94 15.05
N ASN A 162 7.80 6.69 14.86
CA ASN A 162 9.13 6.43 14.29
C ASN A 162 9.12 6.79 12.80
N THR A 163 9.79 7.88 12.44
CA THR A 163 9.92 8.38 11.07
C THR A 163 11.12 7.81 10.33
N THR A 164 12.07 7.19 11.05
CA THR A 164 13.19 6.47 10.45
C THR A 164 12.70 5.17 9.83
N LYS A 165 12.90 5.02 8.52
CA LYS A 165 12.54 3.82 7.75
C LYS A 165 13.72 3.38 6.91
N THR A 166 13.73 2.10 6.55
CA THR A 166 14.70 1.54 5.61
C THR A 166 13.99 1.23 4.30
N ILE A 167 14.47 1.80 3.21
CA ILE A 167 14.07 1.46 1.85
C ILE A 167 15.13 0.52 1.28
N ARG A 168 14.73 -0.70 0.92
CA ARG A 168 15.59 -1.75 0.38
C ARG A 168 15.84 -1.58 -1.11
N SER A 169 14.81 -1.19 -1.86
CA SER A 169 14.89 -0.86 -3.29
C SER A 169 13.86 0.17 -3.68
N ALA A 170 14.15 0.95 -4.72
CA ALA A 170 13.28 1.97 -5.29
C ALA A 170 13.61 2.12 -6.79
N ASP A 171 12.78 1.52 -7.66
CA ASP A 171 13.10 1.37 -9.07
C ASP A 171 11.95 1.82 -9.97
N ILE A 172 12.27 2.38 -11.14
CA ILE A 172 11.32 2.65 -12.22
C ILE A 172 11.42 1.52 -13.24
N ILE A 173 10.41 0.69 -13.31
CA ILE A 173 10.38 -0.52 -14.14
C ILE A 173 9.51 -0.25 -15.37
N PRO A 174 10.04 -0.32 -16.59
CA PRO A 174 9.24 -0.24 -17.80
C PRO A 174 8.36 -1.50 -17.94
N GLN A 175 7.13 -1.29 -18.38
CA GLN A 175 6.19 -2.30 -18.81
C GLN A 175 5.83 -2.02 -20.27
N ASP A 176 5.07 -2.91 -20.93
CA ASP A 176 4.76 -2.79 -22.35
C ASP A 176 4.15 -1.43 -22.74
N ASP A 177 3.23 -0.90 -21.94
CA ASP A 177 2.47 0.33 -22.24
C ASP A 177 2.53 1.40 -21.14
N HIS A 178 3.26 1.13 -20.03
CA HIS A 178 3.35 2.05 -18.89
C HIS A 178 4.65 1.84 -18.09
N PHE A 179 4.79 2.58 -17.00
CA PHE A 179 5.90 2.45 -16.04
C PHE A 179 5.37 2.14 -14.65
N VAL A 180 6.19 1.44 -13.86
CA VAL A 180 5.92 1.13 -12.47
C VAL A 180 7.04 1.69 -11.60
N PHE A 181 6.72 2.58 -10.66
CA PHE A 181 7.62 2.85 -9.55
C PHE A 181 7.43 1.78 -8.49
N SER A 182 8.40 0.89 -8.35
CA SER A 182 8.43 -0.18 -7.35
C SER A 182 9.26 0.25 -6.16
N VAL A 183 8.73 0.14 -4.93
CA VAL A 183 9.45 0.49 -3.70
C VAL A 183 9.23 -0.56 -2.63
N ILE A 184 10.34 -1.08 -2.06
CA ILE A 184 10.34 -2.06 -0.97
C ILE A 184 10.93 -1.40 0.28
N GLY A 185 10.17 -1.37 1.37
CA GLY A 185 10.60 -0.76 2.62
C GLY A 185 10.12 -1.49 3.87
N SER A 186 10.78 -1.23 5.00
CA SER A 186 10.45 -1.80 6.32
C SER A 186 9.11 -1.28 6.87
N GLY A 187 8.61 -0.18 6.35
CA GLY A 187 7.36 0.46 6.70
C GLY A 187 7.25 1.84 6.08
N TYR A 188 6.04 2.39 6.11
CA TYR A 188 5.75 3.67 5.47
C TYR A 188 4.93 4.56 6.40
N LEU A 189 5.19 5.87 6.33
CA LEU A 189 4.38 6.90 6.97
C LEU A 189 3.11 7.16 6.15
N TYR A 190 2.18 7.89 6.73
CA TYR A 190 0.95 8.28 6.05
C TYR A 190 1.26 9.10 4.77
N HIS A 191 0.73 8.67 3.63
CA HIS A 191 0.96 9.20 2.27
C HIS A 191 2.39 9.04 1.72
N MET A 192 3.31 8.39 2.42
CA MET A 192 4.75 8.41 2.10
C MET A 192 5.04 7.99 0.65
N VAL A 193 4.53 6.87 0.16
CA VAL A 193 4.80 6.40 -1.21
C VAL A 193 4.23 7.37 -2.26
N ARG A 194 3.07 7.95 -2.01
CA ARG A 194 2.47 8.95 -2.90
C ARG A 194 3.27 10.26 -2.92
N ILE A 195 3.82 10.68 -1.78
CA ILE A 195 4.73 11.84 -1.70
C ILE A 195 6.04 11.51 -2.41
N MET A 196 6.63 10.32 -2.21
CA MET A 196 7.79 9.87 -2.97
C MET A 196 7.55 10.01 -4.48
N MET A 197 6.45 9.47 -4.99
CA MET A 197 6.09 9.58 -6.41
C MET A 197 5.94 11.03 -6.86
N GLY A 198 5.31 11.89 -6.05
CA GLY A 198 5.22 13.33 -6.33
C GLY A 198 6.59 14.01 -6.43
N VAL A 199 7.52 13.66 -5.54
CA VAL A 199 8.92 14.16 -5.56
C VAL A 199 9.65 13.66 -6.81
N LEU A 200 9.50 12.37 -7.18
CA LEU A 200 10.13 11.82 -8.40
C LEU A 200 9.68 12.57 -9.64
N VAL A 201 8.37 12.85 -9.76
CA VAL A 201 7.83 13.64 -10.89
C VAL A 201 8.38 15.08 -10.89
N ALA A 202 8.39 15.74 -9.73
CA ALA A 202 8.93 17.09 -9.61
C ALA A 202 10.45 17.13 -9.95
N SER A 203 11.22 16.19 -9.45
CA SER A 203 12.67 16.08 -9.71
C SER A 203 12.97 15.81 -11.19
N SER A 204 12.12 15.03 -11.88
CA SER A 204 12.30 14.78 -13.32
C SER A 204 12.21 16.04 -14.16
N ARG A 205 11.49 17.07 -13.67
CA ARG A 205 11.24 18.34 -14.37
C ARG A 205 12.19 19.47 -13.95
N HIS A 206 12.69 19.43 -12.72
CA HIS A 206 13.42 20.55 -12.11
C HIS A 206 14.85 20.17 -11.71
N ASN A 207 15.05 19.63 -10.52
CA ASN A 207 16.38 19.37 -9.95
C ASN A 207 16.42 18.06 -9.18
N LEU A 208 17.48 17.28 -9.37
CA LEU A 208 17.71 16.00 -8.68
C LEU A 208 17.93 16.13 -7.17
N SER A 209 18.37 17.30 -6.69
CA SER A 209 18.67 17.52 -5.26
C SER A 209 17.46 17.56 -4.33
N MET A 210 16.22 17.54 -4.86
CA MET A 210 15.00 17.64 -4.04
C MET A 210 14.86 16.48 -3.04
N VAL A 211 15.22 15.26 -3.41
CA VAL A 211 15.17 14.11 -2.48
C VAL A 211 16.18 14.29 -1.36
N GLU A 212 17.43 14.68 -1.69
CA GLU A 212 18.47 14.91 -0.68
C GLU A 212 18.09 16.01 0.30
N GLN A 213 17.52 17.12 -0.20
CA GLN A 213 17.03 18.22 0.64
C GLN A 213 15.94 17.73 1.60
N LEU A 214 14.95 16.98 1.11
CA LEU A 214 13.89 16.43 1.95
C LEU A 214 14.43 15.43 3.00
N LEU A 215 15.39 14.58 2.64
CA LEU A 215 16.03 13.64 3.57
C LEU A 215 16.85 14.37 4.66
N LYS A 216 17.36 15.57 4.38
CA LYS A 216 18.00 16.45 5.35
C LYS A 216 16.99 17.25 6.20
N GLY A 217 15.69 17.13 5.91
CA GLY A 217 14.64 17.91 6.60
C GLY A 217 14.50 19.35 6.12
N GLU A 218 15.06 19.68 4.96
CA GLU A 218 14.99 21.01 4.36
C GLU A 218 13.60 21.25 3.73
N THR A 219 13.19 22.51 3.69
CA THR A 219 11.95 22.91 3.01
C THR A 219 12.23 23.17 1.54
N LEU A 220 11.41 22.56 0.66
CA LEU A 220 11.53 22.79 -0.77
C LEU A 220 10.87 24.13 -1.19
N PRO A 221 11.40 24.77 -2.24
CA PRO A 221 10.82 26.00 -2.80
C PRO A 221 9.49 25.78 -3.50
N VAL A 222 9.12 24.54 -3.80
CA VAL A 222 7.86 24.16 -4.43
C VAL A 222 7.12 23.16 -3.54
N PRO A 223 5.80 23.30 -3.41
CA PRO A 223 5.01 22.36 -2.64
C PRO A 223 5.00 20.98 -3.31
N ILE A 224 5.21 19.92 -2.54
CA ILE A 224 5.05 18.55 -3.03
C ILE A 224 3.61 18.10 -2.80
N VAL A 225 2.93 17.80 -3.89
CA VAL A 225 1.58 17.24 -3.86
C VAL A 225 1.71 15.70 -3.90
N PRO A 226 1.08 14.98 -2.96
CA PRO A 226 1.03 13.53 -3.04
C PRO A 226 0.40 13.07 -4.36
N ALA A 227 1.02 12.14 -5.04
CA ALA A 227 0.49 11.57 -6.27
C ALA A 227 -0.93 11.00 -6.06
N PRO A 228 -1.81 10.98 -7.09
CA PRO A 228 -3.16 10.46 -6.99
C PRO A 228 -3.19 9.01 -6.47
N PRO A 229 -4.23 8.59 -5.72
CA PRO A 229 -4.25 7.27 -5.08
C PRO A 229 -4.40 6.11 -6.07
N GLN A 230 -5.12 6.29 -7.18
CA GLN A 230 -5.50 5.24 -8.11
C GLN A 230 -4.32 4.54 -8.82
N GLY A 231 -3.14 5.15 -8.85
CA GLY A 231 -1.94 4.48 -9.38
C GLY A 231 -1.25 3.57 -8.37
N LEU A 232 -1.63 3.62 -7.08
CA LEU A 232 -0.90 2.95 -6.00
C LEU A 232 -1.51 1.59 -5.63
N PHE A 233 -0.65 0.58 -5.55
CA PHE A 233 -0.98 -0.79 -5.18
C PHE A 233 -0.06 -1.29 -4.06
N LEU A 234 -0.62 -1.88 -3.02
CA LEU A 234 0.13 -2.71 -2.08
C LEU A 234 0.31 -4.11 -2.70
N GLU A 235 1.52 -4.42 -3.16
CA GLU A 235 1.79 -5.66 -3.88
C GLU A 235 1.86 -6.86 -2.95
N TRP A 236 2.66 -6.75 -1.89
CA TRP A 236 2.82 -7.81 -0.90
C TRP A 236 3.37 -7.30 0.41
N ILE A 237 3.20 -8.12 1.44
CA ILE A 237 3.80 -7.95 2.77
C ILE A 237 4.55 -9.23 3.10
N ASP A 238 5.84 -9.12 3.42
CA ASP A 238 6.71 -10.24 3.77
C ASP A 238 6.87 -10.39 5.29
N TYR A 239 6.83 -11.64 5.73
CA TYR A 239 6.93 -12.07 7.13
C TYR A 239 8.09 -13.04 7.36
N ASN A 240 8.91 -13.33 6.35
CA ASN A 240 10.02 -14.25 6.47
C ASN A 240 11.25 -13.53 7.03
N THR A 241 11.87 -14.13 8.04
CA THR A 241 13.22 -13.77 8.48
C THR A 241 14.21 -14.41 7.51
N HIS A 242 14.77 -13.63 6.62
CA HIS A 242 15.87 -14.05 5.75
C HIS A 242 17.20 -13.74 6.40
#